data_e1f5c2310235eafe3f48933e64cdb790
#
_entry.id   e1f5c2310235eafe3f48933e64cdb790
#
_cell.length_a   1.000
_cell.length_b   1.000
_cell.length_c   1.000
_cell.angle_alpha   90.00
_cell.angle_beta   90.00
_cell.angle_gamma   90.00
#
_symmetry.space_group_name_H-M   'P 1'
#
loop_
_entity.id
_entity.type
_entity.pdbx_description
1 polymer ?
#
loop_
_entity_poly.entity_id
_entity_poly.type
_entity_poly.pdbx_seq_one_letter_code
_entity_poly.pdbx_strand_id
1 'polypeptide(L)'
;MNILKTLASLAFSTILFNSCAQTDDTIKAKNLFDISINSLEGDAIKLADYKEKFILFVNVASECGFTPQYKDLQELHNQYKDQLVIIGVPCNQFGKQEPGNADEIKTFCQKNYGVEFLITEKIDVKGENQHPLYTWLTLKENNGIKSSSVKWNFQKYLVGKDGKFIDLFYSITSPTSEKITNYFSK
;
A
#
# COMPACT_ATOMS: atom_id res chain seq x y z
N MET A 1 -13.99 -72.09 54.25
CA MET A 1 -12.75 -71.75 53.65
C MET A 1 -13.07 -71.02 52.33
N ASN A 2 -13.41 -69.71 52.44
CA ASN A 2 -13.87 -68.90 51.35
C ASN A 2 -12.83 -67.91 50.91
N ILE A 3 -12.45 -68.03 49.68
CA ILE A 3 -11.48 -67.14 49.05
C ILE A 3 -12.25 -66.02 48.36
N LEU A 4 -12.14 -64.85 48.88
CA LEU A 4 -12.75 -63.62 48.33
C LEU A 4 -11.88 -63.11 47.19
N LYS A 5 -12.39 -63.09 45.97
CA LYS A 5 -11.71 -62.50 44.81
C LYS A 5 -12.13 -61.02 44.71
N THR A 6 -11.18 -60.15 44.97
CA THR A 6 -11.33 -58.72 44.73
C THR A 6 -11.06 -58.39 43.24
N LEU A 7 -12.08 -57.89 42.56
CA LEU A 7 -11.97 -57.32 41.20
C LEU A 7 -11.54 -55.87 41.31
N ALA A 8 -10.32 -55.60 40.81
CA ALA A 8 -9.83 -54.21 40.62
C ALA A 8 -10.38 -53.67 39.29
N SER A 9 -11.23 -52.66 39.38
CA SER A 9 -11.72 -51.94 38.24
C SER A 9 -10.70 -50.87 37.80
N LEU A 10 -10.06 -51.08 36.65
CA LEU A 10 -9.26 -50.03 36.01
C LEU A 10 -10.18 -49.06 35.29
N ALA A 11 -10.31 -47.84 35.82
CA ALA A 11 -10.93 -46.76 35.13
C ALA A 11 -9.95 -46.19 34.07
N PHE A 12 -10.24 -46.43 32.80
CA PHE A 12 -9.52 -45.88 31.68
C PHE A 12 -10.04 -44.46 31.42
N SER A 13 -9.27 -43.46 31.90
CA SER A 13 -9.59 -42.05 31.67
C SER A 13 -9.15 -41.66 30.24
N THR A 14 -10.10 -41.58 29.32
CA THR A 14 -9.85 -41.07 27.97
C THR A 14 -9.71 -39.54 28.03
N ILE A 15 -8.47 -39.07 27.99
CA ILE A 15 -8.17 -37.66 27.79
C ILE A 15 -8.49 -37.32 26.33
N LEU A 16 -9.63 -36.66 26.11
CA LEU A 16 -9.94 -36.04 24.82
C LEU A 16 -9.02 -34.83 24.63
N PHE A 17 -7.97 -35.01 23.81
CA PHE A 17 -7.25 -33.89 23.26
C PHE A 17 -8.18 -33.12 22.31
N ASN A 18 -8.76 -32.03 22.81
CA ASN A 18 -9.37 -31.03 21.96
C ASN A 18 -8.24 -30.37 21.15
N SER A 19 -7.96 -30.92 19.96
CA SER A 19 -7.14 -30.27 18.96
C SER A 19 -7.90 -29.01 18.52
N CYS A 20 -7.54 -27.87 19.11
CA CYS A 20 -7.92 -26.58 18.59
C CYS A 20 -7.29 -26.50 17.20
N ALA A 21 -8.06 -26.77 16.16
CA ALA A 21 -7.69 -26.48 14.80
C ALA A 21 -7.47 -24.95 14.75
N GLN A 22 -6.22 -24.53 14.84
CA GLN A 22 -5.84 -23.21 14.38
C GLN A 22 -6.25 -23.16 12.91
N THR A 23 -7.34 -22.47 12.63
CA THR A 23 -7.64 -22.04 11.27
C THR A 23 -6.43 -21.23 10.83
N ASP A 24 -5.68 -21.83 9.93
CA ASP A 24 -4.67 -21.15 9.14
C ASP A 24 -5.45 -20.10 8.33
N ASP A 25 -5.58 -18.90 8.91
CA ASP A 25 -5.96 -17.69 8.21
C ASP A 25 -4.80 -17.38 7.27
N THR A 26 -4.67 -18.22 6.23
CA THR A 26 -3.88 -17.86 5.06
C THR A 26 -4.41 -16.51 4.63
N ILE A 27 -3.61 -15.48 4.88
CA ILE A 27 -3.88 -14.09 4.49
C ILE A 27 -4.13 -14.12 2.99
N LYS A 28 -5.40 -14.31 2.63
CA LYS A 28 -5.85 -14.23 1.24
C LYS A 28 -5.44 -12.84 0.78
N ALA A 29 -4.57 -12.78 -0.22
CA ALA A 29 -4.08 -11.52 -0.77
C ALA A 29 -5.23 -10.52 -0.85
N LYS A 30 -5.17 -9.46 -0.03
CA LYS A 30 -6.23 -8.45 -0.01
C LYS A 30 -6.29 -7.84 -1.40
N ASN A 31 -7.48 -7.79 -1.98
CA ASN A 31 -7.67 -7.03 -3.20
C ASN A 31 -7.28 -5.57 -2.92
N LEU A 32 -6.52 -4.93 -3.80
CA LEU A 32 -6.13 -3.53 -3.66
C LEU A 32 -7.33 -2.63 -3.34
N PHE A 33 -8.46 -2.89 -3.98
CA PHE A 33 -9.68 -2.09 -3.86
C PHE A 33 -10.40 -2.23 -2.50
N ASP A 34 -10.00 -3.19 -1.67
CA ASP A 34 -10.52 -3.38 -0.31
C ASP A 34 -9.67 -2.65 0.76
N ILE A 35 -8.58 -2.01 0.34
CA ILE A 35 -7.69 -1.29 1.24
C ILE A 35 -8.23 0.10 1.51
N SER A 36 -8.38 0.44 2.78
CA SER A 36 -8.80 1.77 3.23
C SER A 36 -7.58 2.67 3.39
N ILE A 37 -7.69 3.91 2.91
CA ILE A 37 -6.74 4.99 3.13
C ILE A 37 -7.51 6.30 3.07
N ASN A 38 -7.10 7.30 3.86
CA ASN A 38 -7.77 8.60 3.88
C ASN A 38 -7.00 9.64 3.05
N SER A 39 -7.69 10.68 2.63
CA SER A 39 -7.08 11.90 2.08
C SER A 39 -6.37 12.70 3.18
N LEU A 40 -5.67 13.76 2.81
CA LEU A 40 -5.10 14.71 3.78
C LEU A 40 -6.16 15.35 4.67
N GLU A 41 -7.37 15.52 4.15
CA GLU A 41 -8.52 16.09 4.87
C GLU A 41 -9.20 15.08 5.80
N GLY A 42 -8.80 13.81 5.75
CA GLY A 42 -9.38 12.73 6.56
C GLY A 42 -10.56 12.01 5.91
N ASP A 43 -10.93 12.37 4.67
CA ASP A 43 -11.99 11.69 3.94
C ASP A 43 -11.50 10.35 3.38
N ALA A 44 -12.34 9.32 3.44
CA ALA A 44 -11.99 8.00 2.92
C ALA A 44 -11.84 8.02 1.39
N ILE A 45 -10.67 7.63 0.90
CA ILE A 45 -10.40 7.38 -0.52
C ILE A 45 -10.85 5.96 -0.85
N LYS A 46 -11.90 5.83 -1.64
CA LYS A 46 -12.38 4.55 -2.13
C LYS A 46 -11.61 4.16 -3.39
N LEU A 47 -10.56 3.34 -3.25
CA LEU A 47 -9.76 2.89 -4.40
C LEU A 47 -10.60 2.21 -5.48
N ALA A 48 -11.72 1.60 -5.11
CA ALA A 48 -12.68 0.98 -6.03
C ALA A 48 -13.32 1.95 -7.03
N ASP A 49 -13.37 3.25 -6.71
CA ASP A 49 -13.91 4.28 -7.61
C ASP A 49 -12.99 4.54 -8.81
N TYR A 50 -11.75 4.05 -8.73
CA TYR A 50 -10.74 4.19 -9.80
C TYR A 50 -10.54 2.89 -10.61
N LYS A 51 -11.43 1.93 -10.49
CA LYS A 51 -11.49 0.80 -11.43
C LYS A 51 -11.57 1.33 -12.87
N GLU A 52 -10.98 0.60 -13.80
CA GLU A 52 -10.87 0.97 -15.22
C GLU A 52 -9.89 2.13 -15.50
N LYS A 53 -9.18 2.64 -14.47
CA LYS A 53 -8.05 3.55 -14.64
C LYS A 53 -6.76 2.92 -14.15
N PHE A 54 -5.64 3.34 -14.71
CA PHE A 54 -4.34 3.09 -14.08
C PHE A 54 -4.26 3.88 -12.78
N ILE A 55 -3.55 3.34 -11.79
CA ILE A 55 -3.27 4.07 -10.55
C ILE A 55 -1.75 4.12 -10.35
N LEU A 56 -1.20 5.32 -10.21
CA LEU A 56 0.21 5.55 -9.90
C LEU A 56 0.33 6.03 -8.45
N PHE A 57 0.78 5.15 -7.56
CA PHE A 57 1.11 5.51 -6.18
C PHE A 57 2.54 6.03 -6.12
N VAL A 58 2.75 7.15 -5.43
CA VAL A 58 4.07 7.78 -5.27
C VAL A 58 4.24 8.19 -3.82
N ASN A 59 5.25 7.67 -3.11
CA ASN A 59 5.57 8.19 -1.79
C ASN A 59 6.32 9.52 -1.91
N VAL A 60 5.74 10.57 -1.36
CA VAL A 60 6.16 11.95 -1.57
C VAL A 60 6.71 12.60 -0.30
N ALA A 61 7.48 13.68 -0.47
CA ALA A 61 8.01 14.48 0.62
C ALA A 61 8.30 15.93 0.15
N SER A 62 8.11 16.90 1.06
CA SER A 62 8.23 18.33 0.76
C SER A 62 9.69 18.84 0.75
N GLU A 63 10.61 18.15 1.45
CA GLU A 63 12.01 18.63 1.68
C GLU A 63 13.05 17.68 1.05
N CYS A 64 12.72 17.02 -0.06
CA CYS A 64 13.58 16.05 -0.74
C CYS A 64 14.21 16.66 -1.99
N GLY A 65 15.41 16.21 -2.37
CA GLY A 65 16.00 16.58 -3.67
C GLY A 65 15.15 16.19 -4.89
N PHE A 66 14.23 15.23 -4.73
CA PHE A 66 13.27 14.82 -5.77
C PHE A 66 11.93 15.57 -5.71
N THR A 67 11.72 16.48 -4.75
CA THR A 67 10.48 17.26 -4.62
C THR A 67 10.07 18.01 -5.91
N PRO A 68 10.98 18.49 -6.75
CA PRO A 68 10.61 19.07 -8.05
C PRO A 68 9.80 18.14 -8.96
N GLN A 69 9.81 16.81 -8.75
CA GLN A 69 8.97 15.87 -9.49
C GLN A 69 7.46 16.07 -9.26
N TYR A 70 7.03 16.83 -8.26
CA TYR A 70 5.62 17.24 -8.15
C TYR A 70 5.11 17.95 -9.42
N LYS A 71 5.99 18.78 -10.06
CA LYS A 71 5.66 19.42 -11.33
C LYS A 71 5.39 18.40 -12.43
N ASP A 72 6.28 17.40 -12.57
CA ASP A 72 6.14 16.35 -13.59
C ASP A 72 4.92 15.46 -13.31
N LEU A 73 4.62 15.19 -12.02
CA LEU A 73 3.41 14.46 -11.62
C LEU A 73 2.13 15.23 -11.98
N GLN A 74 2.13 16.56 -11.76
CA GLN A 74 0.98 17.38 -12.13
C GLN A 74 0.80 17.46 -13.65
N GLU A 75 1.91 17.56 -14.41
CA GLU A 75 1.87 17.49 -15.87
C GLU A 75 1.30 16.16 -16.36
N LEU A 76 1.79 15.05 -15.80
CA LEU A 76 1.28 13.71 -16.10
C LEU A 76 -0.21 13.57 -15.75
N HIS A 77 -0.64 14.12 -14.61
CA HIS A 77 -2.05 14.15 -14.22
C HIS A 77 -2.89 14.88 -15.26
N ASN A 78 -2.49 16.09 -15.64
CA ASN A 78 -3.24 16.90 -16.62
C ASN A 78 -3.38 16.21 -17.98
N GLN A 79 -2.30 15.53 -18.41
CA GLN A 79 -2.26 14.88 -19.71
C GLN A 79 -3.09 13.59 -19.75
N TYR A 80 -3.15 12.83 -18.64
CA TYR A 80 -3.74 11.48 -18.64
C TYR A 80 -4.87 11.27 -17.65
N LYS A 81 -5.48 12.34 -17.08
CA LYS A 81 -6.50 12.26 -16.02
C LYS A 81 -7.71 11.37 -16.34
N ASP A 82 -7.99 11.15 -17.63
CA ASP A 82 -9.09 10.29 -18.07
C ASP A 82 -8.74 8.79 -17.92
N GLN A 83 -7.46 8.45 -17.95
CA GLN A 83 -6.96 7.07 -17.92
C GLN A 83 -6.13 6.75 -16.68
N LEU A 84 -5.58 7.75 -16.01
CA LEU A 84 -4.64 7.64 -14.90
C LEU A 84 -5.11 8.42 -13.70
N VAL A 85 -5.06 7.80 -12.53
CA VAL A 85 -5.16 8.46 -11.23
C VAL A 85 -3.78 8.45 -10.59
N ILE A 86 -3.31 9.60 -10.15
CA ILE A 86 -2.09 9.73 -9.35
C ILE A 86 -2.49 9.88 -7.89
N ILE A 87 -1.85 9.12 -7.02
CA ILE A 87 -2.06 9.19 -5.57
C ILE A 87 -0.69 9.42 -4.91
N GLY A 88 -0.47 10.64 -4.45
CA GLY A 88 0.69 11.02 -3.63
C GLY A 88 0.47 10.55 -2.19
N VAL A 89 1.49 9.92 -1.62
CA VAL A 89 1.44 9.35 -0.27
C VAL A 89 2.56 9.98 0.56
N PRO A 90 2.26 11.00 1.38
CA PRO A 90 3.25 11.64 2.24
C PRO A 90 3.89 10.63 3.20
N CYS A 91 5.24 10.68 3.31
CA CYS A 91 5.98 9.75 4.17
C CYS A 91 7.22 10.41 4.77
N ASN A 92 7.33 10.37 6.11
CA ASN A 92 8.45 11.00 6.83
C ASN A 92 9.62 10.04 7.14
N GLN A 93 9.62 8.81 6.57
CA GLN A 93 10.60 7.77 6.94
C GLN A 93 11.96 7.92 6.23
N PHE A 94 12.09 8.82 5.25
CA PHE A 94 13.31 9.03 4.48
C PHE A 94 13.91 10.39 4.82
N GLY A 95 14.88 10.39 5.72
CA GLY A 95 15.60 11.60 6.14
C GLY A 95 14.75 12.62 6.87
N LYS A 96 13.54 12.24 7.35
CA LYS A 96 12.56 13.15 7.98
C LYS A 96 12.16 14.32 7.07
N GLN A 97 12.07 14.06 5.76
CA GLN A 97 11.84 15.07 4.73
C GLN A 97 10.36 15.39 4.47
N GLU A 98 9.44 14.88 5.31
CA GLU A 98 8.02 15.25 5.31
C GLU A 98 7.54 15.57 6.73
N PRO A 99 8.11 16.62 7.39
CA PRO A 99 7.78 16.94 8.77
C PRO A 99 6.38 17.53 8.95
N GLY A 100 5.86 18.22 7.94
CA GLY A 100 4.62 18.99 7.98
C GLY A 100 3.39 18.18 8.40
N ASN A 101 2.41 18.85 9.00
CA ASN A 101 1.07 18.30 9.21
C ASN A 101 0.25 18.32 7.88
N ALA A 102 -0.99 17.84 7.92
CA ALA A 102 -1.84 17.74 6.71
C ALA A 102 -2.06 19.08 6.00
N ASP A 103 -2.35 20.15 6.77
CA ASP A 103 -2.59 21.50 6.23
C ASP A 103 -1.32 22.11 5.61
N GLU A 104 -0.17 21.88 6.25
CA GLU A 104 1.13 22.33 5.75
C GLU A 104 1.50 21.62 4.46
N ILE A 105 1.33 20.30 4.37
CA ILE A 105 1.56 19.51 3.17
C ILE A 105 0.63 19.96 2.04
N LYS A 106 -0.67 20.10 2.32
CA LYS A 106 -1.64 20.59 1.33
C LYS A 106 -1.25 21.95 0.79
N THR A 107 -0.97 22.89 1.69
CA THR A 107 -0.56 24.25 1.34
C THR A 107 0.72 24.25 0.50
N PHE A 108 1.71 23.44 0.88
CA PHE A 108 2.97 23.30 0.15
C PHE A 108 2.73 22.79 -1.27
N CYS A 109 1.99 21.69 -1.41
CA CYS A 109 1.70 21.08 -2.71
C CYS A 109 0.95 22.03 -3.66
N GLN A 110 -0.09 22.71 -3.13
CA GLN A 110 -0.91 23.62 -3.93
C GLN A 110 -0.14 24.89 -4.31
N LYS A 111 0.51 25.57 -3.35
CA LYS A 111 1.18 26.86 -3.61
C LYS A 111 2.42 26.72 -4.47
N ASN A 112 3.21 25.66 -4.31
CA ASN A 112 4.49 25.54 -4.99
C ASN A 112 4.40 24.79 -6.33
N TYR A 113 3.42 23.88 -6.48
CA TYR A 113 3.35 23.00 -7.63
C TYR A 113 1.97 22.90 -8.28
N GLY A 114 0.94 23.58 -7.73
CA GLY A 114 -0.41 23.53 -8.25
C GLY A 114 -0.99 22.11 -8.25
N VAL A 115 -0.67 21.29 -7.26
CA VAL A 115 -1.09 19.88 -7.22
C VAL A 115 -2.61 19.78 -7.12
N GLU A 116 -3.21 19.06 -8.06
CA GLU A 116 -4.65 18.76 -8.14
C GLU A 116 -4.94 17.26 -8.02
N PHE A 117 -3.92 16.39 -8.14
CA PHE A 117 -4.10 14.97 -7.92
C PHE A 117 -4.24 14.64 -6.42
N LEU A 118 -4.73 13.44 -6.14
CA LEU A 118 -5.01 13.00 -4.77
C LEU A 118 -3.73 12.92 -3.91
N ILE A 119 -3.81 13.45 -2.70
CA ILE A 119 -2.79 13.26 -1.66
C ILE A 119 -3.46 12.56 -0.47
N THR A 120 -2.83 11.52 0.04
CA THR A 120 -3.34 10.78 1.21
C THR A 120 -2.88 11.39 2.52
N GLU A 121 -3.44 10.91 3.62
CA GLU A 121 -2.83 11.06 4.94
C GLU A 121 -1.38 10.58 4.94
N LYS A 122 -0.56 11.09 5.87
CA LYS A 122 0.82 10.64 6.04
C LYS A 122 0.84 9.25 6.65
N ILE A 123 1.53 8.32 6.00
CA ILE A 123 1.62 6.93 6.45
C ILE A 123 3.06 6.41 6.43
N ASP A 124 3.27 5.27 7.11
CA ASP A 124 4.50 4.50 7.02
C ASP A 124 4.46 3.57 5.81
N VAL A 125 5.49 3.69 4.95
CA VAL A 125 5.61 2.91 3.70
C VAL A 125 6.57 1.72 3.83
N LYS A 126 7.18 1.53 5.01
CA LYS A 126 8.08 0.41 5.34
C LYS A 126 8.15 0.20 6.85
N GLY A 127 8.70 -0.97 7.28
CA GLY A 127 8.89 -1.30 8.70
C GLY A 127 7.67 -1.96 9.33
N GLU A 128 7.69 -2.12 10.66
CA GLU A 128 6.66 -2.86 11.41
C GLU A 128 5.26 -2.24 11.27
N ASN A 129 5.19 -0.92 11.19
CA ASN A 129 3.93 -0.16 11.06
C ASN A 129 3.57 0.14 9.60
N GLN A 130 4.17 -0.60 8.63
CA GLN A 130 3.87 -0.40 7.22
C GLN A 130 2.38 -0.49 6.94
N HIS A 131 1.83 0.55 6.32
CA HIS A 131 0.42 0.60 5.97
C HIS A 131 0.02 -0.53 5.01
N PRO A 132 -1.19 -1.12 5.13
CA PRO A 132 -1.67 -2.21 4.27
C PRO A 132 -1.54 -1.93 2.76
N LEU A 133 -1.70 -0.68 2.32
CA LEU A 133 -1.46 -0.28 0.94
C LEU A 133 -0.03 -0.61 0.48
N TYR A 134 0.97 -0.22 1.28
CA TYR A 134 2.37 -0.49 0.92
C TYR A 134 2.76 -1.95 1.16
N THR A 135 2.13 -2.64 2.09
CA THR A 135 2.23 -4.10 2.22
C THR A 135 1.78 -4.77 0.92
N TRP A 136 0.65 -4.33 0.34
CA TRP A 136 0.18 -4.84 -0.94
C TRP A 136 1.13 -4.48 -2.10
N LEU A 137 1.59 -3.25 -2.19
CA LEU A 137 2.47 -2.78 -3.26
C LEU A 137 3.85 -3.46 -3.24
N THR A 138 4.33 -3.89 -2.07
CA THR A 138 5.72 -4.35 -1.90
C THR A 138 5.90 -5.84 -1.73
N LEU A 139 4.85 -6.59 -1.37
CA LEU A 139 4.96 -8.03 -1.12
C LEU A 139 4.32 -8.83 -2.26
N LYS A 140 5.08 -9.76 -2.84
CA LYS A 140 4.62 -10.63 -3.93
C LYS A 140 3.40 -11.47 -3.54
N GLU A 141 3.33 -11.94 -2.30
CA GLU A 141 2.19 -12.70 -1.79
C GLU A 141 0.88 -11.92 -1.83
N ASN A 142 0.95 -10.57 -1.82
CA ASN A 142 -0.20 -9.70 -1.90
C ASN A 142 -0.48 -9.18 -3.31
N ASN A 143 0.56 -8.76 -4.05
CA ASN A 143 0.39 -8.20 -5.40
C ASN A 143 0.47 -9.24 -6.53
N GLY A 144 0.88 -10.48 -6.23
CA GLY A 144 0.97 -11.59 -7.18
C GLY A 144 2.18 -11.56 -8.13
N ILE A 145 2.94 -10.47 -8.18
CA ILE A 145 3.97 -10.24 -9.20
C ILE A 145 5.38 -10.19 -8.62
N LYS A 146 5.64 -9.28 -7.66
CA LYS A 146 7.01 -8.94 -7.28
C LYS A 146 7.13 -8.47 -5.84
N SER A 147 8.12 -8.99 -5.11
CA SER A 147 8.56 -8.39 -3.85
C SER A 147 9.54 -7.24 -4.10
N SER A 148 9.39 -6.17 -3.34
CA SER A 148 10.23 -4.98 -3.41
C SER A 148 10.33 -4.30 -2.05
N SER A 149 11.03 -3.19 -1.98
CA SER A 149 11.01 -2.29 -0.83
C SER A 149 11.10 -0.85 -1.31
N VAL A 150 10.48 0.07 -0.55
CA VAL A 150 10.62 1.50 -0.82
C VAL A 150 12.02 1.94 -0.41
N LYS A 151 12.80 2.42 -1.38
CA LYS A 151 14.20 2.79 -1.19
C LYS A 151 14.38 4.25 -0.80
N TRP A 152 13.55 5.13 -1.34
CA TRP A 152 13.62 6.58 -1.10
C TRP A 152 12.30 7.26 -1.45
N ASN A 153 12.17 8.55 -1.15
CA ASN A 153 11.04 9.37 -1.58
C ASN A 153 10.91 9.37 -3.12
N PHE A 154 9.71 9.58 -3.61
CA PHE A 154 9.35 9.59 -5.04
C PHE A 154 9.59 8.26 -5.76
N GLN A 155 9.55 7.12 -5.07
CA GLN A 155 9.40 5.82 -5.71
C GLN A 155 7.94 5.64 -6.15
N LYS A 156 7.74 5.08 -7.32
CA LYS A 156 6.44 4.95 -7.96
C LYS A 156 6.07 3.49 -8.09
N TYR A 157 4.76 3.21 -7.96
CA TYR A 157 4.17 1.89 -8.15
C TYR A 157 2.97 2.03 -9.07
N LEU A 158 2.97 1.31 -10.18
CA LEU A 158 1.92 1.34 -11.19
C LEU A 158 1.01 0.13 -11.04
N VAL A 159 -0.29 0.40 -11.00
CA VAL A 159 -1.36 -0.58 -10.99
C VAL A 159 -2.21 -0.43 -12.24
N GLY A 160 -2.61 -1.54 -12.82
CA GLY A 160 -3.43 -1.60 -14.03
C GLY A 160 -4.91 -1.32 -13.78
N LYS A 161 -5.64 -1.14 -14.86
CA LYS A 161 -7.09 -0.91 -14.87
C LYS A 161 -7.89 -2.04 -14.21
N ASP A 162 -7.32 -3.24 -14.20
CA ASP A 162 -7.88 -4.44 -13.55
C ASP A 162 -7.48 -4.58 -12.06
N GLY A 163 -6.81 -3.58 -11.50
CA GLY A 163 -6.31 -3.58 -10.12
C GLY A 163 -5.08 -4.45 -9.88
N LYS A 164 -4.43 -4.96 -10.93
CA LYS A 164 -3.22 -5.75 -10.79
C LYS A 164 -1.98 -4.88 -10.79
N PHE A 165 -1.01 -5.26 -9.98
CA PHE A 165 0.31 -4.64 -9.99
C PHE A 165 0.96 -4.81 -11.37
N ILE A 166 1.53 -3.72 -11.93
CA ILE A 166 2.24 -3.73 -13.20
C ILE A 166 3.75 -3.64 -12.97
N ASP A 167 4.22 -2.53 -12.41
CA ASP A 167 5.65 -2.29 -12.22
C ASP A 167 5.91 -1.24 -11.13
N LEU A 168 7.19 -1.10 -10.78
CA LEU A 168 7.69 -0.05 -9.91
C LEU A 168 8.82 0.73 -10.59
N PHE A 169 8.93 2.01 -10.25
CA PHE A 169 9.96 2.90 -10.77
C PHE A 169 10.64 3.60 -9.59
N TYR A 170 11.95 3.57 -9.58
CA TYR A 170 12.72 4.24 -8.53
C TYR A 170 12.67 5.76 -8.66
N SER A 171 13.06 6.45 -7.60
CA SER A 171 13.00 7.92 -7.48
C SER A 171 13.63 8.66 -8.67
N ILE A 172 14.71 8.12 -9.23
CA ILE A 172 15.44 8.71 -10.36
C ILE A 172 14.63 8.69 -11.68
N THR A 173 13.61 7.84 -11.81
CA THR A 173 12.76 7.80 -13.00
C THR A 173 11.78 8.98 -12.94
N SER A 174 11.89 9.93 -13.90
CA SER A 174 10.93 11.03 -14.02
C SER A 174 9.52 10.50 -14.25
N PRO A 175 8.48 11.09 -13.63
CA PRO A 175 7.08 10.76 -13.90
C PRO A 175 6.70 10.83 -15.40
N THR A 176 7.28 11.75 -16.14
CA THR A 176 7.02 11.95 -17.59
C THR A 176 7.91 11.10 -18.49
N SER A 177 8.74 10.21 -17.93
CA SER A 177 9.56 9.27 -18.70
C SER A 177 8.71 8.31 -19.52
N GLU A 178 9.15 7.97 -20.73
CA GLU A 178 8.55 6.95 -21.60
C GLU A 178 8.38 5.59 -20.89
N LYS A 179 9.23 5.28 -19.90
CA LYS A 179 9.06 4.08 -19.08
C LYS A 179 7.72 4.02 -18.37
N ILE A 180 7.13 5.18 -18.09
CA ILE A 180 5.83 5.32 -17.43
C ILE A 180 4.75 5.66 -18.46
N THR A 181 4.99 6.65 -19.32
CA THR A 181 3.97 7.17 -20.23
C THR A 181 3.55 6.19 -21.32
N ASN A 182 4.42 5.24 -21.71
CA ASN A 182 4.09 4.19 -22.70
C ASN A 182 2.93 3.27 -22.25
N TYR A 183 2.59 3.22 -20.96
CA TYR A 183 1.40 2.49 -20.49
C TYR A 183 0.10 3.19 -20.83
N PHE A 184 0.12 4.50 -21.05
CA PHE A 184 -1.05 5.36 -21.26
C PHE A 184 -1.19 5.85 -22.71
N SER A 185 -0.16 5.73 -23.51
CA SER A 185 -0.06 6.29 -24.88
C SER A 185 -0.60 5.35 -25.98
N LYS A 186 -1.29 4.27 -25.59
CA LYS A 186 -1.83 3.27 -26.54
C LYS A 186 -3.32 3.41 -26.71
#